data_0843b91885b4c84aec3cb48ba1fc046b
#
_entry.id   0843b91885b4c84aec3cb48ba1fc046b
#
_cell.length_a   1.000
_cell.length_b   1.000
_cell.length_c   1.000
_cell.angle_alpha   90.00
_cell.angle_beta   90.00
_cell.angle_gamma   90.00
#
_symmetry.space_group_name_H-M   'P 1'
#
loop_
_entity.id
_entity.type
_entity.pdbx_description
1 polymer ?
#
loop_
_entity_poly.entity_id
_entity_poly.type
_entity_poly.pdbx_seq_one_letter_code
_entity_poly.pdbx_strand_id
1 'polypeptide(L)'
;MTIETVSENKAFGGVQGVYRHVSAATGTTMTFSVFVPDHAPGATLPVLWYLSGLTCTHANVTEKGDYRAACAEHGIVFVAPDTSPRGEGVPDDEAYDFGQGAGFYVDATEQPWAGHFRMRSYIEEELPALIAAEFPVDMARQGITGHSMGGHGALTVGLRNPGRFRSISAFAPIVAPSRAPWGEKALGGYLGADRAAWRPYDACALIEDGARVGELLVDQGDADQFLTEQLRPELLREACGAAGIDLTLRMQPGYDHSYYFISTFMADHVGWHAARLG
;
A
#
# COMPACT_ATOMS: atom_id res chain seq x y z
N MET A 1 -22.26 3.28 -4.57
CA MET A 1 -21.71 1.90 -4.43
C MET A 1 -22.22 1.35 -3.12
N THR A 2 -22.55 0.08 -3.03
CA THR A 2 -23.07 -0.53 -1.79
C THR A 2 -21.99 -1.45 -1.23
N ILE A 3 -21.70 -1.35 0.06
CA ILE A 3 -20.80 -2.30 0.73
C ILE A 3 -21.62 -3.43 1.37
N GLU A 4 -21.04 -4.62 1.41
CA GLU A 4 -21.51 -5.76 2.19
C GLU A 4 -20.61 -5.93 3.39
N THR A 5 -21.17 -5.97 4.60
CA THR A 5 -20.42 -6.29 5.81
C THR A 5 -20.21 -7.81 5.90
N VAL A 6 -18.95 -8.24 5.86
CA VAL A 6 -18.58 -9.66 6.05
C VAL A 6 -18.48 -9.98 7.53
N SER A 7 -17.82 -9.10 8.30
CA SER A 7 -17.70 -9.22 9.75
C SER A 7 -17.36 -7.89 10.40
N GLU A 8 -17.78 -7.74 11.67
CA GLU A 8 -17.37 -6.63 12.53
C GLU A 8 -17.10 -7.15 13.93
N ASN A 9 -15.98 -6.73 14.52
CA ASN A 9 -15.53 -7.15 15.82
C ASN A 9 -15.03 -5.98 16.65
N LYS A 10 -15.39 -5.91 17.92
CA LYS A 10 -14.79 -4.94 18.84
C LYS A 10 -13.32 -5.26 19.10
N ALA A 11 -12.46 -4.24 19.00
CA ALA A 11 -11.03 -4.36 19.26
C ALA A 11 -10.46 -3.02 19.71
N PHE A 12 -9.69 -2.97 20.79
CA PHE A 12 -8.91 -1.81 21.27
C PHE A 12 -9.68 -0.48 21.32
N GLY A 13 -10.93 -0.49 21.80
CA GLY A 13 -11.74 0.75 21.81
C GLY A 13 -12.09 1.20 20.39
N GLY A 14 -12.54 0.29 19.55
CA GLY A 14 -12.95 0.54 18.18
C GLY A 14 -13.61 -0.68 17.56
N VAL A 15 -13.84 -0.64 16.26
CA VAL A 15 -14.43 -1.73 15.47
C VAL A 15 -13.49 -2.10 14.31
N GLN A 16 -13.12 -3.38 14.25
CA GLN A 16 -12.46 -3.98 13.10
C GLN A 16 -13.50 -4.62 12.20
N GLY A 17 -13.71 -4.06 11.01
CA GLY A 17 -14.60 -4.61 10.00
C GLY A 17 -13.85 -5.23 8.83
N VAL A 18 -14.52 -6.18 8.17
CA VAL A 18 -14.18 -6.70 6.85
C VAL A 18 -15.40 -6.48 5.96
N TYR A 19 -15.17 -5.91 4.81
CA TYR A 19 -16.21 -5.50 3.87
C TYR A 19 -15.86 -5.94 2.46
N ARG A 20 -16.88 -6.04 1.61
CA ARG A 20 -16.69 -6.24 0.17
C ARG A 20 -17.68 -5.39 -0.63
N HIS A 21 -17.31 -5.12 -1.87
CA HIS A 21 -18.16 -4.46 -2.84
C HIS A 21 -17.83 -4.93 -4.25
N VAL A 22 -18.76 -4.74 -5.17
CA VAL A 22 -18.50 -4.95 -6.59
C VAL A 22 -17.76 -3.73 -7.12
N SER A 23 -16.49 -3.92 -7.50
CA SER A 23 -15.64 -2.87 -8.02
C SER A 23 -15.88 -2.63 -9.50
N ALA A 24 -16.07 -1.38 -9.88
CA ALA A 24 -16.16 -0.97 -11.27
C ALA A 24 -14.77 -0.94 -11.93
N ALA A 25 -13.72 -0.60 -11.16
CA ALA A 25 -12.36 -0.55 -11.67
C ALA A 25 -11.84 -1.93 -12.06
N THR A 26 -12.04 -2.95 -11.19
CA THR A 26 -11.53 -4.30 -11.43
C THR A 26 -12.55 -5.22 -12.11
N GLY A 27 -13.84 -4.86 -12.12
CA GLY A 27 -14.92 -5.71 -12.61
C GLY A 27 -15.16 -6.97 -11.76
N THR A 28 -14.68 -6.98 -10.52
CA THR A 28 -14.76 -8.12 -9.59
C THR A 28 -15.27 -7.68 -8.23
N THR A 29 -15.61 -8.66 -7.37
CA THR A 29 -15.84 -8.36 -5.95
C THR A 29 -14.48 -8.15 -5.27
N MET A 30 -14.26 -6.95 -4.75
CA MET A 30 -13.08 -6.60 -3.97
C MET A 30 -13.40 -6.65 -2.48
N THR A 31 -12.44 -7.16 -1.69
CA THR A 31 -12.54 -7.22 -0.24
C THR A 31 -11.51 -6.27 0.39
N PHE A 32 -11.91 -5.60 1.47
CA PHE A 32 -11.03 -4.71 2.22
C PHE A 32 -11.38 -4.77 3.71
N SER A 33 -10.45 -4.38 4.56
CA SER A 33 -10.68 -4.23 5.99
C SER A 33 -10.57 -2.78 6.42
N VAL A 34 -11.35 -2.40 7.43
CA VAL A 34 -11.30 -1.08 8.05
C VAL A 34 -11.31 -1.25 9.57
N PHE A 35 -10.37 -0.57 10.24
CA PHE A 35 -10.45 -0.35 11.67
C PHE A 35 -10.88 1.10 11.92
N VAL A 36 -11.96 1.27 12.65
CA VAL A 36 -12.46 2.58 13.07
C VAL A 36 -12.34 2.66 14.60
N PRO A 37 -11.48 3.51 15.15
CA PRO A 37 -11.39 3.73 16.59
C PRO A 37 -12.65 4.42 17.12
N ASP A 38 -12.95 4.26 18.43
CA ASP A 38 -14.02 4.97 19.10
C ASP A 38 -13.80 6.48 18.96
N HIS A 39 -14.85 7.22 18.61
CA HIS A 39 -14.78 8.65 18.33
C HIS A 39 -16.07 9.37 18.78
N ALA A 40 -16.01 10.69 18.91
CA ALA A 40 -17.18 11.49 19.23
C ALA A 40 -18.19 11.45 18.06
N PRO A 41 -19.51 11.47 18.35
CA PRO A 41 -20.54 11.51 17.31
C PRO A 41 -20.33 12.67 16.34
N GLY A 42 -20.31 12.39 15.04
CA GLY A 42 -20.13 13.37 13.98
C GLY A 42 -18.68 13.83 13.75
N ALA A 43 -17.71 13.34 14.51
CA ALA A 43 -16.31 13.59 14.23
C ALA A 43 -15.84 12.79 13.01
N THR A 44 -14.91 13.38 12.23
CA THR A 44 -14.16 12.70 11.17
C THR A 44 -12.72 12.54 11.59
N LEU A 45 -12.14 11.40 11.25
CA LEU A 45 -10.81 10.96 11.66
C LEU A 45 -9.85 10.94 10.47
N PRO A 46 -8.53 11.16 10.68
CA PRO A 46 -7.53 10.92 9.67
C PRO A 46 -7.54 9.44 9.25
N VAL A 47 -7.12 9.18 8.02
CA VAL A 47 -7.05 7.83 7.46
C VAL A 47 -5.62 7.43 7.07
N LEU A 48 -5.23 6.22 7.46
CA LEU A 48 -3.99 5.58 7.05
C LEU A 48 -4.32 4.39 6.13
N TRP A 49 -3.87 4.48 4.89
CA TRP A 49 -3.97 3.41 3.90
C TRP A 49 -2.80 2.46 4.05
N TYR A 50 -3.06 1.16 4.11
CA TYR A 50 -2.02 0.13 4.14
C TYR A 50 -2.15 -0.78 2.93
N LEU A 51 -1.09 -0.88 2.15
CA LEU A 51 -1.00 -1.75 0.99
C LEU A 51 -0.16 -2.99 1.32
N SER A 52 -0.73 -4.17 1.09
CA SER A 52 -0.07 -5.46 1.39
C SER A 52 0.88 -5.90 0.28
N GLY A 53 1.81 -6.81 0.63
CA GLY A 53 2.79 -7.40 -0.27
C GLY A 53 2.26 -8.53 -1.13
N LEU A 54 3.16 -9.16 -1.89
CA LEU A 54 2.88 -10.33 -2.75
C LEU A 54 2.17 -11.43 -1.97
N THR A 55 1.23 -12.09 -2.62
CA THR A 55 0.40 -13.20 -2.11
C THR A 55 -0.56 -12.85 -0.97
N CYS A 56 -0.42 -11.67 -0.38
CA CYS A 56 -1.28 -11.23 0.72
C CYS A 56 -2.67 -10.79 0.22
N THR A 57 -3.57 -10.74 1.18
CA THR A 57 -4.88 -10.09 1.09
C THR A 57 -4.97 -9.00 2.17
N HIS A 58 -6.15 -8.38 2.32
CA HIS A 58 -6.47 -7.54 3.48
C HIS A 58 -6.25 -8.26 4.83
N ALA A 59 -6.46 -9.59 4.87
CA ALA A 59 -6.41 -10.38 6.10
C ALA A 59 -5.01 -10.45 6.72
N ASN A 60 -3.94 -10.45 5.91
CA ASN A 60 -2.59 -10.61 6.44
C ASN A 60 -2.22 -9.51 7.45
N VAL A 61 -2.41 -8.24 7.09
CA VAL A 61 -2.15 -7.14 8.02
C VAL A 61 -3.22 -7.05 9.11
N THR A 62 -4.47 -7.37 8.77
CA THR A 62 -5.58 -7.37 9.75
C THR A 62 -5.32 -8.34 10.89
N GLU A 63 -4.77 -9.52 10.60
CA GLU A 63 -4.52 -10.55 11.61
C GLU A 63 -3.16 -10.42 12.30
N LYS A 64 -2.14 -9.90 11.61
CA LYS A 64 -0.73 -10.01 12.03
C LYS A 64 -0.01 -8.66 12.17
N GLY A 65 -0.65 -7.55 11.81
CA GLY A 65 0.04 -6.26 11.69
C GLY A 65 0.12 -5.43 12.97
N ASP A 66 -0.61 -5.79 14.03
CA ASP A 66 -0.60 -5.17 15.37
C ASP A 66 -0.82 -3.64 15.41
N TYR A 67 -1.54 -3.09 14.41
CA TYR A 67 -1.75 -1.64 14.26
C TYR A 67 -2.86 -1.07 15.15
N ARG A 68 -3.81 -1.89 15.62
CA ARG A 68 -5.09 -1.41 16.20
C ARG A 68 -4.91 -0.60 17.47
N ALA A 69 -4.02 -1.03 18.38
CA ALA A 69 -3.76 -0.29 19.61
C ALA A 69 -3.24 1.11 19.33
N ALA A 70 -2.24 1.24 18.45
CA ALA A 70 -1.68 2.52 18.06
C ALA A 70 -2.69 3.40 17.29
N CYS A 71 -3.48 2.80 16.38
CA CYS A 71 -4.53 3.52 15.67
C CYS A 71 -5.63 4.02 16.61
N ALA A 72 -5.99 3.24 17.64
CA ALA A 72 -6.96 3.66 18.66
C ALA A 72 -6.40 4.81 19.52
N GLU A 73 -5.13 4.73 19.93
CA GLU A 73 -4.46 5.77 20.70
C GLU A 73 -4.42 7.12 19.96
N HIS A 74 -4.16 7.07 18.66
CA HIS A 74 -4.02 8.28 17.84
C HIS A 74 -5.29 8.70 17.08
N GLY A 75 -6.38 7.96 17.21
CA GLY A 75 -7.64 8.26 16.53
C GLY A 75 -7.54 8.18 15.02
N ILE A 76 -6.88 7.16 14.46
CA ILE A 76 -6.63 6.98 13.02
C ILE A 76 -7.47 5.82 12.49
N VAL A 77 -8.26 6.04 11.45
CA VAL A 77 -8.89 4.97 10.67
C VAL A 77 -7.83 4.28 9.83
N PHE A 78 -7.79 2.95 9.89
CA PHE A 78 -6.83 2.14 9.14
C PHE A 78 -7.56 1.32 8.07
N VAL A 79 -7.16 1.47 6.81
CA VAL A 79 -7.81 0.80 5.66
C VAL A 79 -6.81 -0.08 4.94
N ALA A 80 -7.14 -1.36 4.76
CA ALA A 80 -6.30 -2.31 4.03
C ALA A 80 -7.12 -3.07 2.98
N PRO A 81 -6.92 -2.80 1.68
CA PRO A 81 -7.53 -3.55 0.58
C PRO A 81 -6.83 -4.87 0.30
N ASP A 82 -7.47 -5.71 -0.53
CA ASP A 82 -6.81 -6.82 -1.20
C ASP A 82 -5.73 -6.31 -2.18
N THR A 83 -4.82 -7.17 -2.57
CA THR A 83 -3.65 -6.85 -3.40
C THR A 83 -3.89 -7.00 -4.90
N SER A 84 -5.00 -7.62 -5.28
CA SER A 84 -5.39 -7.84 -6.67
C SER A 84 -6.88 -8.14 -6.80
N PRO A 85 -7.47 -8.06 -8.00
CA PRO A 85 -8.70 -8.77 -8.31
C PRO A 85 -8.49 -10.28 -8.13
N ARG A 86 -9.56 -10.99 -7.77
CA ARG A 86 -9.56 -12.46 -7.57
C ARG A 86 -10.89 -13.07 -8.01
N GLY A 87 -10.86 -14.39 -8.25
CA GLY A 87 -12.04 -15.19 -8.49
C GLY A 87 -12.09 -15.82 -9.87
N GLU A 88 -13.19 -16.51 -10.13
CA GLU A 88 -13.44 -17.19 -11.42
C GLU A 88 -13.47 -16.15 -12.55
N GLY A 89 -12.82 -16.47 -13.66
CA GLY A 89 -12.73 -15.60 -14.83
C GLY A 89 -11.66 -14.50 -14.74
N VAL A 90 -11.05 -14.28 -13.57
CA VAL A 90 -9.89 -13.37 -13.44
C VAL A 90 -8.63 -14.09 -13.89
N PRO A 91 -7.84 -13.53 -14.82
CA PRO A 91 -6.57 -14.13 -15.23
C PRO A 91 -5.64 -14.41 -14.04
N ASP A 92 -4.89 -15.49 -14.11
CA ASP A 92 -3.93 -15.90 -13.10
C ASP A 92 -2.68 -16.50 -13.74
N ASP A 93 -1.64 -16.68 -12.93
CA ASP A 93 -0.37 -17.30 -13.30
C ASP A 93 0.03 -18.32 -12.22
N GLU A 94 0.77 -19.36 -12.59
CA GLU A 94 1.22 -20.38 -11.64
C GLU A 94 2.27 -19.87 -10.65
N ALA A 95 2.95 -18.77 -11.01
CA ALA A 95 3.99 -18.19 -10.16
C ALA A 95 3.35 -17.20 -9.15
N TYR A 96 3.80 -17.28 -7.91
CA TYR A 96 3.30 -16.45 -6.80
C TYR A 96 3.52 -14.93 -6.98
N ASP A 97 4.41 -14.53 -7.86
CA ASP A 97 4.85 -13.16 -8.08
C ASP A 97 4.16 -12.49 -9.29
N PHE A 98 3.11 -13.13 -9.85
CA PHE A 98 2.34 -12.59 -10.96
C PHE A 98 0.88 -13.07 -10.90
N GLY A 99 -0.08 -12.33 -11.45
CA GLY A 99 -1.49 -12.71 -11.39
C GLY A 99 -2.16 -12.42 -10.04
N GLN A 100 -3.05 -13.30 -9.61
CA GLN A 100 -3.83 -13.12 -8.37
C GLN A 100 -2.91 -13.08 -7.14
N GLY A 101 -3.00 -12.00 -6.37
CA GLY A 101 -2.11 -11.70 -5.24
C GLY A 101 -0.88 -10.88 -5.60
N ALA A 102 -0.70 -10.54 -6.86
CA ALA A 102 0.49 -9.83 -7.37
C ALA A 102 0.11 -8.67 -8.31
N GLY A 103 -0.87 -7.84 -7.92
CA GLY A 103 -1.39 -6.76 -8.78
C GLY A 103 -0.45 -5.57 -8.95
N PHE A 104 0.65 -5.49 -8.23
CA PHE A 104 1.68 -4.44 -8.29
C PHE A 104 1.14 -3.01 -8.28
N TYR A 105 -0.12 -2.83 -7.91
CA TYR A 105 -0.80 -1.52 -7.87
C TYR A 105 -0.68 -0.75 -9.19
N VAL A 106 -0.76 -1.48 -10.30
CA VAL A 106 -0.76 -0.95 -11.67
C VAL A 106 -2.15 -0.98 -12.29
N ASP A 107 -2.34 -0.26 -13.39
CA ASP A 107 -3.43 -0.48 -14.33
C ASP A 107 -2.85 -1.17 -15.56
N ALA A 108 -3.12 -2.46 -15.71
CA ALA A 108 -2.60 -3.25 -16.82
C ALA A 108 -3.17 -2.78 -18.17
N THR A 109 -2.30 -2.80 -19.18
CA THR A 109 -2.65 -2.48 -20.57
C THR A 109 -2.63 -3.71 -21.48
N GLU A 110 -1.94 -4.75 -21.04
CA GLU A 110 -1.76 -5.97 -21.81
C GLU A 110 -2.85 -7.01 -21.54
N GLN A 111 -3.27 -7.71 -22.57
CA GLN A 111 -4.18 -8.85 -22.43
C GLN A 111 -3.44 -10.08 -21.90
N PRO A 112 -4.11 -10.90 -21.06
CA PRO A 112 -5.52 -10.82 -20.64
C PRO A 112 -5.78 -9.94 -19.41
N TRP A 113 -4.76 -9.26 -18.86
CA TRP A 113 -4.77 -8.57 -17.58
C TRP A 113 -5.58 -7.27 -17.58
N ALA A 114 -5.59 -6.54 -18.70
CA ALA A 114 -6.17 -5.20 -18.82
C ALA A 114 -7.64 -5.10 -18.39
N GLY A 115 -8.39 -6.22 -18.45
CA GLY A 115 -9.80 -6.27 -18.08
C GLY A 115 -10.05 -6.16 -16.57
N HIS A 116 -9.12 -6.62 -15.76
CA HIS A 116 -9.30 -6.76 -14.31
C HIS A 116 -8.20 -6.14 -13.45
N PHE A 117 -6.94 -6.21 -13.89
CA PHE A 117 -5.79 -5.72 -13.09
C PHE A 117 -5.66 -4.21 -13.17
N ARG A 118 -6.59 -3.50 -12.52
CA ARG A 118 -6.67 -2.04 -12.46
C ARG A 118 -6.56 -1.54 -11.02
N MET A 119 -5.53 -2.04 -10.34
CA MET A 119 -5.33 -1.76 -8.92
C MET A 119 -4.94 -0.32 -8.64
N ARG A 120 -4.30 0.38 -9.59
CA ARG A 120 -4.05 1.82 -9.44
C ARG A 120 -5.36 2.60 -9.38
N SER A 121 -6.23 2.46 -10.38
CA SER A 121 -7.54 3.12 -10.41
C SER A 121 -8.37 2.76 -9.17
N TYR A 122 -8.30 1.50 -8.74
CA TYR A 122 -9.00 1.06 -7.54
C TYR A 122 -8.51 1.80 -6.26
N ILE A 123 -7.20 1.87 -6.05
CA ILE A 123 -6.59 2.49 -4.85
C ILE A 123 -6.63 4.01 -4.90
N GLU A 124 -6.44 4.62 -6.07
CA GLU A 124 -6.37 6.07 -6.19
C GLU A 124 -7.75 6.73 -6.28
N GLU A 125 -8.77 6.04 -6.79
CA GLU A 125 -10.07 6.66 -7.12
C GLU A 125 -11.25 5.96 -6.43
N GLU A 126 -11.48 4.67 -6.72
CA GLU A 126 -12.73 4.00 -6.35
C GLU A 126 -12.83 3.73 -4.85
N LEU A 127 -11.82 3.08 -4.26
CA LEU A 127 -11.82 2.76 -2.83
C LEU A 127 -11.85 4.01 -1.95
N PRO A 128 -11.08 5.09 -2.22
CA PRO A 128 -11.18 6.32 -1.45
C PRO A 128 -12.56 6.98 -1.49
N ALA A 129 -13.22 6.98 -2.64
CA ALA A 129 -14.58 7.50 -2.77
C ALA A 129 -15.58 6.68 -1.93
N LEU A 130 -15.42 5.34 -1.94
CA LEU A 130 -16.24 4.43 -1.14
C LEU A 130 -16.01 4.65 0.36
N ILE A 131 -14.76 4.72 0.81
CA ILE A 131 -14.40 4.95 2.21
C ILE A 131 -14.92 6.30 2.72
N ALA A 132 -14.80 7.35 1.90
CA ALA A 132 -15.32 8.68 2.25
C ALA A 132 -16.85 8.72 2.41
N ALA A 133 -17.57 7.87 1.67
CA ALA A 133 -19.03 7.81 1.73
C ALA A 133 -19.55 6.98 2.93
N GLU A 134 -18.80 5.96 3.36
CA GLU A 134 -19.31 4.94 4.28
C GLU A 134 -18.68 5.03 5.69
N PHE A 135 -17.55 5.71 5.85
CA PHE A 135 -16.80 5.75 7.10
C PHE A 135 -16.51 7.18 7.56
N PRO A 136 -16.31 7.42 8.88
CA PRO A 136 -16.09 8.74 9.47
C PRO A 136 -14.67 9.25 9.23
N VAL A 137 -14.26 9.42 7.97
CA VAL A 137 -12.91 9.81 7.58
C VAL A 137 -12.83 11.26 7.11
N ASP A 138 -11.70 11.91 7.40
CA ASP A 138 -11.32 13.20 6.85
C ASP A 138 -10.31 12.99 5.71
N MET A 139 -10.77 13.06 4.48
CA MET A 139 -9.95 12.85 3.28
C MET A 139 -8.92 13.97 3.02
N ALA A 140 -8.90 15.04 3.79
CA ALA A 140 -7.82 16.03 3.78
C ALA A 140 -6.64 15.63 4.68
N ARG A 141 -6.80 14.58 5.51
CA ARG A 141 -5.79 14.06 6.42
C ARG A 141 -5.51 12.59 6.14
N GLN A 142 -4.79 12.34 5.04
CA GLN A 142 -4.46 10.99 4.57
C GLN A 142 -2.97 10.69 4.73
N GLY A 143 -2.66 9.49 5.24
CA GLY A 143 -1.34 8.87 5.16
C GLY A 143 -1.41 7.59 4.33
N ILE A 144 -0.27 7.16 3.80
CA ILE A 144 -0.16 5.89 3.08
C ILE A 144 1.08 5.14 3.49
N THR A 145 0.93 3.85 3.71
CA THR A 145 2.03 2.92 4.05
C THR A 145 1.80 1.57 3.37
N GLY A 146 2.77 0.70 3.42
CA GLY A 146 2.65 -0.64 2.87
C GLY A 146 3.92 -1.46 3.03
N HIS A 147 3.84 -2.76 2.72
CA HIS A 147 4.93 -3.71 2.84
C HIS A 147 5.30 -4.31 1.49
N SER A 148 6.59 -4.41 1.18
CA SER A 148 7.10 -5.14 -0.01
C SER A 148 6.54 -4.55 -1.32
N MET A 149 5.80 -5.34 -2.12
CA MET A 149 5.00 -4.87 -3.24
C MET A 149 4.02 -3.76 -2.82
N GLY A 150 3.44 -3.83 -1.63
CA GLY A 150 2.58 -2.77 -1.10
C GLY A 150 3.36 -1.53 -0.68
N GLY A 151 4.60 -1.69 -0.21
CA GLY A 151 5.53 -0.59 0.02
C GLY A 151 5.87 0.14 -1.28
N HIS A 152 6.10 -0.61 -2.35
CA HIS A 152 6.19 -0.08 -3.72
C HIS A 152 4.92 0.72 -4.08
N GLY A 153 3.73 0.13 -3.86
CA GLY A 153 2.47 0.80 -4.10
C GLY A 153 2.32 2.10 -3.30
N ALA A 154 2.65 2.09 -2.01
CA ALA A 154 2.58 3.27 -1.14
C ALA A 154 3.49 4.40 -1.63
N LEU A 155 4.73 4.08 -2.00
CA LEU A 155 5.67 5.07 -2.53
C LEU A 155 5.20 5.64 -3.87
N THR A 156 4.81 4.80 -4.83
CA THR A 156 4.41 5.26 -6.17
C THR A 156 3.09 6.02 -6.16
N VAL A 157 2.08 5.57 -5.38
CA VAL A 157 0.82 6.29 -5.21
C VAL A 157 1.05 7.63 -4.52
N GLY A 158 1.89 7.67 -3.47
CA GLY A 158 2.23 8.90 -2.77
C GLY A 158 2.94 9.91 -3.66
N LEU A 159 3.96 9.49 -4.40
CA LEU A 159 4.76 10.34 -5.29
C LEU A 159 3.97 10.88 -6.50
N ARG A 160 3.00 10.10 -7.01
CA ARG A 160 2.14 10.54 -8.12
C ARG A 160 1.04 11.51 -7.71
N ASN A 161 0.67 11.53 -6.45
CA ASN A 161 -0.44 12.36 -5.95
C ASN A 161 0.08 13.43 -4.96
N PRO A 162 0.89 14.40 -5.43
CA PRO A 162 1.48 15.41 -4.55
C PRO A 162 0.39 16.22 -3.84
N GLY A 163 0.55 16.39 -2.53
CA GLY A 163 -0.39 17.13 -1.69
C GLY A 163 -1.62 16.32 -1.21
N ARG A 164 -1.87 15.12 -1.73
CA ARG A 164 -2.95 14.26 -1.26
C ARG A 164 -2.60 13.58 0.07
N PHE A 165 -1.39 13.01 0.15
CA PHE A 165 -0.92 12.32 1.34
C PHE A 165 0.00 13.24 2.14
N ARG A 166 -0.33 13.48 3.42
CA ARG A 166 0.52 14.26 4.33
C ARG A 166 1.74 13.48 4.80
N SER A 167 1.67 12.16 4.72
CA SER A 167 2.74 11.25 5.17
C SER A 167 2.78 9.99 4.34
N ILE A 168 4.00 9.54 3.99
CA ILE A 168 4.25 8.36 3.17
C ILE A 168 5.32 7.54 3.86
N SER A 169 5.02 6.28 4.16
CA SER A 169 6.02 5.37 4.71
C SER A 169 5.97 3.99 4.04
N ALA A 170 6.98 3.17 4.27
CA ALA A 170 7.00 1.80 3.75
C ALA A 170 7.85 0.87 4.62
N PHE A 171 7.46 -0.41 4.64
CA PHE A 171 8.22 -1.53 5.19
C PHE A 171 8.81 -2.34 4.04
N ALA A 172 10.12 -2.50 4.00
CA ALA A 172 10.84 -3.32 3.03
C ALA A 172 10.32 -3.18 1.58
N PRO A 173 10.19 -1.96 1.03
CA PRO A 173 9.56 -1.71 -0.27
C PRO A 173 10.43 -2.19 -1.44
N ILE A 174 9.79 -2.63 -2.54
CA ILE A 174 10.45 -2.74 -3.85
C ILE A 174 10.55 -1.31 -4.40
N VAL A 175 11.71 -0.66 -4.23
CA VAL A 175 11.83 0.78 -4.53
C VAL A 175 12.00 1.11 -6.01
N ALA A 176 12.56 0.17 -6.78
CA ALA A 176 12.83 0.32 -8.19
C ALA A 176 12.44 -0.95 -8.97
N PRO A 177 11.14 -1.24 -9.13
CA PRO A 177 10.67 -2.46 -9.77
C PRO A 177 11.15 -2.59 -11.22
N SER A 178 11.40 -1.51 -11.92
CA SER A 178 11.97 -1.57 -13.28
C SER A 178 13.42 -2.09 -13.33
N ARG A 179 14.06 -2.28 -12.16
CA ARG A 179 15.44 -2.75 -11.98
C ARG A 179 15.54 -3.98 -11.06
N ALA A 180 14.42 -4.66 -10.81
CA ALA A 180 14.32 -5.81 -9.93
C ALA A 180 13.56 -6.94 -10.63
N PRO A 181 13.96 -8.22 -10.46
CA PRO A 181 13.35 -9.35 -11.18
C PRO A 181 11.83 -9.43 -11.08
N TRP A 182 11.26 -9.29 -9.86
CA TRP A 182 9.81 -9.28 -9.69
C TRP A 182 9.13 -8.16 -10.44
N GLY A 183 9.71 -6.96 -10.39
CA GLY A 183 9.14 -5.79 -11.05
C GLY A 183 9.28 -5.86 -12.57
N GLU A 184 10.42 -6.33 -13.10
CA GLU A 184 10.61 -6.51 -14.55
C GLU A 184 9.60 -7.51 -15.12
N LYS A 185 9.33 -8.63 -14.40
CA LYS A 185 8.32 -9.60 -14.78
C LYS A 185 6.91 -8.98 -14.74
N ALA A 186 6.55 -8.33 -13.63
CA ALA A 186 5.22 -7.77 -13.44
C ALA A 186 4.94 -6.61 -14.40
N LEU A 187 5.84 -5.62 -14.46
CA LEU A 187 5.66 -4.47 -15.36
C LEU A 187 5.70 -4.88 -16.83
N GLY A 188 6.57 -5.82 -17.20
CA GLY A 188 6.59 -6.37 -18.55
C GLY A 188 5.31 -7.11 -18.93
N GLY A 189 4.77 -7.91 -18.01
CA GLY A 189 3.54 -8.66 -18.22
C GLY A 189 2.28 -7.79 -18.21
N TYR A 190 2.20 -6.79 -17.34
CA TYR A 190 1.01 -5.92 -17.24
C TYR A 190 1.02 -4.75 -18.21
N LEU A 191 2.20 -4.18 -18.53
CA LEU A 191 2.32 -2.92 -19.27
C LEU A 191 3.05 -3.08 -20.61
N GLY A 192 3.51 -4.30 -20.94
CA GLY A 192 4.25 -4.57 -22.16
C GLY A 192 5.73 -4.19 -22.08
N ALA A 193 6.43 -4.29 -23.22
CA ALA A 193 7.88 -4.17 -23.29
C ALA A 193 8.39 -2.71 -23.29
N ASP A 194 7.52 -1.71 -23.44
CA ASP A 194 7.93 -0.31 -23.42
C ASP A 194 8.25 0.14 -21.99
N ARG A 195 9.54 0.25 -21.69
CA ARG A 195 10.01 0.68 -20.37
C ARG A 195 9.62 2.12 -20.01
N ALA A 196 9.22 2.95 -20.96
CA ALA A 196 8.68 4.28 -20.66
C ALA A 196 7.33 4.18 -19.93
N ALA A 197 6.51 3.18 -20.25
CA ALA A 197 5.25 2.90 -19.57
C ALA A 197 5.43 2.41 -18.12
N TRP A 198 6.63 1.93 -17.75
CA TRP A 198 6.93 1.44 -16.39
C TRP A 198 7.28 2.57 -15.42
N ARG A 199 7.84 3.68 -15.93
CA ARG A 199 8.34 4.80 -15.10
C ARG A 199 7.32 5.35 -14.10
N PRO A 200 6.01 5.50 -14.46
CA PRO A 200 4.99 5.93 -13.50
C PRO A 200 4.73 4.95 -12.35
N TYR A 201 5.25 3.74 -12.44
CA TYR A 201 5.12 2.69 -11.43
C TYR A 201 6.46 2.31 -10.79
N ASP A 202 7.44 3.21 -10.81
CA ASP A 202 8.76 3.02 -10.19
C ASP A 202 9.08 4.26 -9.36
N ALA A 203 9.25 4.09 -8.04
CA ALA A 203 9.43 5.23 -7.14
C ALA A 203 10.73 6.01 -7.44
N CYS A 204 11.82 5.30 -7.74
CA CYS A 204 13.09 5.94 -8.11
C CYS A 204 12.94 6.70 -9.43
N ALA A 205 12.29 6.11 -10.43
CA ALA A 205 12.04 6.76 -11.72
C ALA A 205 11.13 8.00 -11.58
N LEU A 206 10.08 7.93 -10.75
CA LEU A 206 9.22 9.08 -10.46
C LEU A 206 10.01 10.24 -9.85
N ILE A 207 10.91 9.95 -8.90
CA ILE A 207 11.77 10.97 -8.28
C ILE A 207 12.75 11.55 -9.32
N GLU A 208 13.36 10.71 -10.15
CA GLU A 208 14.23 11.12 -11.27
C GLU A 208 13.47 12.03 -12.25
N ASP A 209 12.19 11.73 -12.54
CA ASP A 209 11.29 12.49 -13.42
C ASP A 209 10.72 13.77 -12.80
N GLY A 210 11.08 14.07 -11.55
CA GLY A 210 10.74 15.32 -10.89
C GLY A 210 9.62 15.25 -9.85
N ALA A 211 9.11 14.06 -9.49
CA ALA A 211 8.18 13.94 -8.36
C ALA A 211 8.85 14.39 -7.07
N ARG A 212 8.13 15.15 -6.25
CA ARG A 212 8.62 15.69 -4.97
C ARG A 212 7.60 15.51 -3.86
N VAL A 213 8.11 15.08 -2.70
CA VAL A 213 7.39 15.00 -1.41
C VAL A 213 8.28 15.57 -0.33
N GLY A 214 7.72 15.96 0.81
CA GLY A 214 8.51 16.56 1.90
C GLY A 214 9.46 15.56 2.53
N GLU A 215 8.93 14.41 2.92
CA GLU A 215 9.69 13.37 3.62
C GLU A 215 9.12 11.97 3.36
N LEU A 216 9.97 10.97 3.56
CA LEU A 216 9.64 9.55 3.50
C LEU A 216 10.22 8.82 4.72
N LEU A 217 9.46 7.85 5.26
CA LEU A 217 9.97 6.90 6.26
C LEU A 217 10.01 5.49 5.67
N VAL A 218 11.14 4.83 5.76
CA VAL A 218 11.30 3.43 5.33
C VAL A 218 12.02 2.63 6.40
N ASP A 219 11.42 1.50 6.79
CA ASP A 219 12.09 0.47 7.57
C ASP A 219 12.46 -0.72 6.69
N GLN A 220 13.67 -1.25 6.90
CA GLN A 220 14.21 -2.38 6.14
C GLN A 220 14.97 -3.32 7.07
N GLY A 221 14.59 -4.60 7.11
CA GLY A 221 15.37 -5.63 7.80
C GLY A 221 16.68 -5.93 7.07
N ASP A 222 17.80 -6.03 7.82
CA ASP A 222 19.10 -6.33 7.21
C ASP A 222 19.33 -7.84 6.99
N ALA A 223 18.52 -8.70 7.63
CA ALA A 223 18.47 -10.16 7.40
C ALA A 223 17.39 -10.57 6.37
N ASP A 224 16.81 -9.61 5.64
CA ASP A 224 15.79 -9.86 4.62
C ASP A 224 16.41 -10.55 3.40
N GLN A 225 15.91 -11.75 3.07
CA GLN A 225 16.42 -12.55 1.95
C GLN A 225 16.21 -11.89 0.57
N PHE A 226 15.33 -10.89 0.47
CA PHE A 226 15.03 -10.17 -0.78
C PHE A 226 15.78 -8.85 -0.89
N LEU A 227 16.55 -8.47 0.13
CA LEU A 227 17.19 -7.16 0.26
C LEU A 227 17.99 -6.75 -0.98
N THR A 228 18.85 -7.63 -1.46
CA THR A 228 19.84 -7.32 -2.50
C THR A 228 19.31 -7.42 -3.92
N GLU A 229 18.36 -8.32 -4.17
CA GLU A 229 17.87 -8.58 -5.53
C GLU A 229 16.58 -7.82 -5.85
N GLN A 230 15.67 -7.71 -4.87
CA GLN A 230 14.32 -7.23 -5.13
C GLN A 230 14.06 -5.84 -4.53
N LEU A 231 14.52 -5.57 -3.30
CA LEU A 231 14.12 -4.39 -2.53
C LEU A 231 15.01 -3.18 -2.79
N ARG A 232 16.32 -3.36 -2.67
CA ARG A 232 17.37 -2.42 -3.07
C ARG A 232 17.22 -1.00 -2.51
N PRO A 233 17.05 -0.82 -1.19
CA PRO A 233 16.76 0.47 -0.56
C PRO A 233 17.84 1.55 -0.82
N GLU A 234 19.06 1.15 -1.19
CA GLU A 234 20.13 2.05 -1.60
C GLU A 234 19.74 2.92 -2.80
N LEU A 235 18.96 2.38 -3.76
CA LEU A 235 18.50 3.14 -4.94
C LEU A 235 17.54 4.27 -4.54
N LEU A 236 16.66 4.04 -3.57
CA LEU A 236 15.78 5.09 -3.07
C LEU A 236 16.58 6.17 -2.34
N ARG A 237 17.58 5.77 -1.55
CA ARG A 237 18.47 6.73 -0.87
C ARG A 237 19.21 7.62 -1.87
N GLU A 238 19.73 7.04 -2.94
CA GLU A 238 20.40 7.79 -4.01
C GLU A 238 19.45 8.76 -4.70
N ALA A 239 18.25 8.29 -5.10
CA ALA A 239 17.25 9.11 -5.78
C ALA A 239 16.76 10.27 -4.88
N CYS A 240 16.44 10.00 -3.61
CA CYS A 240 16.03 11.02 -2.64
C CYS A 240 17.14 12.04 -2.38
N GLY A 241 18.39 11.57 -2.20
CA GLY A 241 19.54 12.45 -1.99
C GLY A 241 19.79 13.41 -3.16
N ALA A 242 19.69 12.90 -4.40
CA ALA A 242 19.81 13.72 -5.61
C ALA A 242 18.67 14.74 -5.77
N ALA A 243 17.47 14.40 -5.28
CA ALA A 243 16.27 15.21 -5.41
C ALA A 243 16.01 16.16 -4.22
N GLY A 244 16.78 16.05 -3.14
CA GLY A 244 16.58 16.82 -1.90
C GLY A 244 15.31 16.43 -1.13
N ILE A 245 14.87 15.16 -1.26
CA ILE A 245 13.77 14.60 -0.48
C ILE A 245 14.35 14.08 0.84
N ASP A 246 13.72 14.42 1.95
CA ASP A 246 14.13 13.93 3.28
C ASP A 246 13.72 12.46 3.43
N LEU A 247 14.70 11.55 3.46
CA LEU A 247 14.47 10.12 3.64
C LEU A 247 15.03 9.64 4.97
N THR A 248 14.14 9.21 5.85
CA THR A 248 14.50 8.40 7.01
C THR A 248 14.46 6.92 6.61
N LEU A 249 15.64 6.36 6.31
CA LEU A 249 15.80 4.93 6.06
C LEU A 249 16.45 4.26 7.26
N ARG A 250 15.67 3.45 8.00
CA ARG A 250 16.11 2.72 9.20
C ARG A 250 16.40 1.27 8.81
N MET A 251 17.66 0.87 8.93
CA MET A 251 18.05 -0.54 8.80
C MET A 251 17.86 -1.23 10.15
N GLN A 252 17.03 -2.27 10.20
CA GLN A 252 16.64 -2.99 11.41
C GLN A 252 17.46 -4.28 11.55
N PRO A 253 18.42 -4.34 12.50
CA PRO A 253 19.35 -5.45 12.62
C PRO A 253 18.66 -6.78 12.95
N GLY A 254 18.94 -7.83 12.16
CA GLY A 254 18.45 -9.19 12.36
C GLY A 254 16.99 -9.44 11.93
N TYR A 255 16.29 -8.42 11.45
CA TYR A 255 14.91 -8.60 10.97
C TYR A 255 14.88 -9.07 9.50
N ASP A 256 13.93 -9.97 9.23
CA ASP A 256 13.65 -10.55 7.92
C ASP A 256 12.49 -9.83 7.20
N HIS A 257 11.87 -10.50 6.19
CA HIS A 257 10.74 -9.98 5.41
C HIS A 257 9.36 -10.30 6.00
N SER A 258 9.30 -10.86 7.21
CA SER A 258 8.07 -11.40 7.77
C SER A 258 7.20 -10.37 8.49
N TYR A 259 5.99 -10.81 8.89
CA TYR A 259 5.12 -10.00 9.73
C TYR A 259 5.66 -9.80 11.16
N TYR A 260 6.65 -10.57 11.62
CA TYR A 260 7.37 -10.28 12.89
C TYR A 260 8.13 -8.95 12.80
N PHE A 261 8.73 -8.67 11.65
CA PHE A 261 9.33 -7.35 11.37
C PHE A 261 8.26 -6.26 11.36
N ILE A 262 7.20 -6.42 10.56
CA ILE A 262 6.14 -5.42 10.40
C ILE A 262 5.49 -5.10 11.75
N SER A 263 5.04 -6.10 12.49
CA SER A 263 4.34 -5.89 13.78
C SER A 263 5.22 -5.21 14.83
N THR A 264 6.53 -5.47 14.79
CA THR A 264 7.48 -4.83 15.73
C THR A 264 7.53 -3.32 15.55
N PHE A 265 7.49 -2.82 14.30
CA PHE A 265 7.66 -1.39 14.00
C PHE A 265 6.36 -0.69 13.58
N MET A 266 5.23 -1.40 13.55
CA MET A 266 3.96 -0.84 13.11
C MET A 266 3.48 0.34 13.98
N ALA A 267 3.63 0.24 15.30
CA ALA A 267 3.23 1.31 16.21
C ALA A 267 4.07 2.59 15.97
N ASP A 268 5.37 2.44 15.70
CA ASP A 268 6.25 3.56 15.33
C ASP A 268 5.77 4.25 14.04
N HIS A 269 5.43 3.47 13.01
CA HIS A 269 4.89 4.03 11.77
C HIS A 269 3.55 4.74 11.99
N VAL A 270 2.62 4.14 12.73
CA VAL A 270 1.33 4.78 13.06
C VAL A 270 1.57 6.10 13.81
N GLY A 271 2.45 6.12 14.82
CA GLY A 271 2.81 7.33 15.57
C GLY A 271 3.46 8.40 14.68
N TRP A 272 4.34 7.99 13.76
CA TRP A 272 4.96 8.89 12.78
C TRP A 272 3.93 9.51 11.83
N HIS A 273 2.95 8.72 11.36
CA HIS A 273 1.82 9.21 10.57
C HIS A 273 0.93 10.15 11.40
N ALA A 274 0.61 9.79 12.64
CA ALA A 274 -0.23 10.59 13.53
C ALA A 274 0.30 12.02 13.71
N ALA A 275 1.61 12.16 13.92
CA ALA A 275 2.27 13.46 14.08
C ALA A 275 2.12 14.38 12.84
N ARG A 276 1.81 13.83 11.67
CA ARG A 276 1.67 14.56 10.39
C ARG A 276 0.22 14.71 9.94
N LEU A 277 -0.63 13.86 10.45
CA LEU A 277 -2.06 13.89 10.14
C LEU A 277 -2.82 14.87 11.05
N GLY A 278 -2.26 15.25 12.18
CA GLY A 278 -2.61 16.39 13.03
C GLY A 278 -4.04 16.50 13.44
#